data_226fdc40ea6a430c063aaad7ed2069cd
#
_entry.id   226fdc40ea6a430c063aaad7ed2069cd
#
_cell.length_a   1.000
_cell.length_b   1.000
_cell.length_c   1.000
_cell.angle_alpha   90.00
_cell.angle_beta   90.00
_cell.angle_gamma   90.00
#
_symmetry.space_group_name_H-M   'P 1'
#
loop_
_entity.id
_entity.type
_entity.pdbx_description
1 polymer ?
#
loop_
_entity_poly.entity_id
_entity_poly.type
_entity_poly.pdbx_seq_one_letter_code
_entity_poly.pdbx_strand_id
1 'polypeptide(L)'
;KGITIVLVDQREKDDKGEFLGETFHSTEGLSEFIGYLDSNRDPIMKKVIAFEGEKNGVPVEVAMIYNTSYAENLHSYVNNINTHEGGTHLSGFRRGLTHTLKKYADESGMLEKLKFDVAGDDFREGLTAIVSVKVQEPQFEGQTKTKLGNREVSASVSQAVSEMLTDYLEE
;
A
#
# COMPACT_ATOMS: atom_id res chain seq x y z
N LYS A 1 -6.51 -2.78 12.38
CA LYS A 1 -7.33 -3.97 12.10
C LYS A 1 -7.82 -4.57 13.39
N GLY A 2 -9.15 -4.80 13.52
CA GLY A 2 -9.77 -5.42 14.69
C GLY A 2 -9.96 -4.53 15.93
N ILE A 3 -9.53 -3.26 15.90
CA ILE A 3 -9.73 -2.30 16.99
C ILE A 3 -11.01 -1.53 16.75
N THR A 4 -11.78 -1.31 17.82
CA THR A 4 -12.96 -0.42 17.81
C THR A 4 -12.59 0.86 18.54
N ILE A 5 -12.83 2.00 17.89
CA ILE A 5 -12.64 3.33 18.47
C ILE A 5 -14.02 3.99 18.56
N VAL A 6 -14.38 4.46 19.75
CA VAL A 6 -15.63 5.18 19.99
C VAL A 6 -15.28 6.63 20.32
N LEU A 7 -15.76 7.55 19.51
CA LEU A 7 -15.68 8.97 19.75
C LEU A 7 -17.03 9.47 20.26
N VAL A 8 -17.04 10.16 21.40
CA VAL A 8 -18.26 10.77 21.96
C VAL A 8 -18.03 12.26 22.09
N ASP A 9 -18.85 13.06 21.41
CA ASP A 9 -18.85 14.51 21.55
C ASP A 9 -19.79 14.93 22.70
N GLN A 10 -19.21 15.35 23.83
CA GLN A 10 -19.99 15.75 25.00
C GLN A 10 -20.51 17.20 24.94
N ARG A 11 -20.23 17.91 23.84
CA ARG A 11 -20.70 19.31 23.65
C ARG A 11 -22.10 19.37 23.06
N GLU A 12 -22.47 18.35 22.29
CA GLU A 12 -23.75 18.31 21.58
C GLU A 12 -24.55 17.03 21.94
N LYS A 13 -25.85 17.17 21.96
CA LYS A 13 -26.79 16.09 22.20
C LYS A 13 -27.77 15.98 21.03
N ASP A 14 -28.22 14.77 20.77
CA ASP A 14 -29.28 14.50 19.81
C ASP A 14 -30.68 14.91 20.40
N ASP A 15 -31.72 14.74 19.57
CA ASP A 15 -33.10 15.05 19.95
C ASP A 15 -33.65 14.19 21.13
N LYS A 16 -32.93 13.13 21.49
CA LYS A 16 -33.25 12.24 22.62
C LYS A 16 -32.45 12.59 23.88
N GLY A 17 -31.56 13.55 23.81
CA GLY A 17 -30.72 13.97 24.93
C GLY A 17 -29.45 13.13 25.12
N GLU A 18 -29.14 12.21 24.20
CA GLU A 18 -27.91 11.42 24.19
C GLU A 18 -26.77 12.20 23.54
N PHE A 19 -25.53 11.99 24.00
CA PHE A 19 -24.36 12.60 23.38
C PHE A 19 -24.14 12.04 21.98
N LEU A 20 -23.76 12.92 21.05
CA LEU A 20 -23.40 12.51 19.69
C LEU A 20 -22.14 11.65 19.74
N GLY A 21 -22.20 10.48 19.12
CA GLY A 21 -21.12 9.53 19.10
C GLY A 21 -20.96 8.86 17.75
N GLU A 22 -19.72 8.50 17.44
CA GLU A 22 -19.38 7.74 16.23
C GLU A 22 -18.46 6.59 16.61
N THR A 23 -18.72 5.43 16.03
CA THR A 23 -17.94 4.22 16.24
C THR A 23 -17.19 3.84 14.96
N PHE A 24 -15.87 3.74 15.07
CA PHE A 24 -14.98 3.34 14.00
C PHE A 24 -14.47 1.92 14.26
N HIS A 25 -14.65 1.05 13.31
CA HIS A 25 -14.15 -0.32 13.37
C HIS A 25 -13.76 -0.80 11.98
N SER A 26 -12.57 -1.43 11.86
CA SER A 26 -12.10 -2.03 10.62
C SER A 26 -11.67 -3.48 10.87
N THR A 27 -12.23 -4.40 10.12
CA THR A 27 -11.87 -5.82 10.13
C THR A 27 -10.85 -6.18 9.08
N GLU A 28 -10.84 -5.48 7.94
CA GLU A 28 -10.01 -5.78 6.78
C GLU A 28 -8.71 -4.94 6.72
N GLY A 29 -8.61 -3.88 7.55
CA GLY A 29 -7.40 -3.08 7.66
C GLY A 29 -7.05 -2.32 6.38
N LEU A 30 -5.87 -2.59 5.80
CA LEU A 30 -5.39 -1.84 4.63
C LEU A 30 -6.27 -2.04 3.38
N SER A 31 -6.92 -3.19 3.22
CA SER A 31 -7.83 -3.45 2.10
C SER A 31 -9.04 -2.51 2.12
N GLU A 32 -9.60 -2.29 3.31
CA GLU A 32 -10.70 -1.34 3.51
C GLU A 32 -10.24 0.11 3.33
N PHE A 33 -9.03 0.42 3.81
CA PHE A 33 -8.45 1.76 3.65
C PHE A 33 -8.16 2.10 2.18
N ILE A 34 -7.73 1.14 1.35
CA ILE A 34 -7.61 1.33 -0.10
C ILE A 34 -8.95 1.73 -0.72
N GLY A 35 -10.05 1.07 -0.36
CA GLY A 35 -11.38 1.41 -0.83
C GLY A 35 -11.77 2.86 -0.53
N TYR A 36 -11.41 3.34 0.65
CA TYR A 36 -11.60 4.74 1.03
C TYR A 36 -10.73 5.71 0.19
N LEU A 37 -9.45 5.41 0.02
CA LEU A 37 -8.52 6.24 -0.75
C LEU A 37 -8.87 6.29 -2.24
N ASP A 38 -9.46 5.23 -2.77
CA ASP A 38 -9.81 5.09 -4.18
C ASP A 38 -11.29 5.37 -4.48
N SER A 39 -12.06 5.83 -3.50
CA SER A 39 -13.52 6.02 -3.56
C SER A 39 -14.02 6.92 -4.69
N ASN A 40 -13.16 7.82 -5.20
CA ASN A 40 -13.47 8.76 -6.29
C ASN A 40 -12.88 8.30 -7.64
N ARG A 41 -12.45 7.04 -7.76
CA ARG A 41 -11.86 6.48 -8.98
C ARG A 41 -12.60 5.22 -9.40
N ASP A 42 -12.59 4.94 -10.70
CA ASP A 42 -13.21 3.74 -11.24
C ASP A 42 -12.19 2.58 -11.25
N PRO A 43 -12.36 1.56 -10.40
CA PRO A 43 -11.43 0.44 -10.36
C PRO A 43 -11.58 -0.42 -11.62
N ILE A 44 -10.45 -0.88 -12.18
CA ILE A 44 -10.44 -1.87 -13.26
C ILE A 44 -10.40 -3.32 -12.73
N MET A 45 -10.24 -3.48 -11.43
CA MET A 45 -10.22 -4.76 -10.72
C MET A 45 -11.39 -4.86 -9.76
N LYS A 46 -11.91 -6.07 -9.57
CA LYS A 46 -13.03 -6.33 -8.63
C LYS A 46 -12.60 -6.46 -7.18
N LYS A 47 -11.33 -6.78 -6.95
CA LYS A 47 -10.80 -7.05 -5.60
C LYS A 47 -9.52 -6.29 -5.39
N VAL A 48 -9.33 -5.80 -4.16
CA VAL A 48 -8.05 -5.29 -3.69
C VAL A 48 -7.06 -6.45 -3.60
N ILE A 49 -5.86 -6.27 -4.15
CA ILE A 49 -4.74 -7.18 -3.91
C ILE A 49 -4.15 -6.79 -2.57
N ALA A 50 -4.17 -7.70 -1.61
CA ALA A 50 -3.61 -7.47 -0.29
C ALA A 50 -2.81 -8.68 0.17
N PHE A 51 -1.63 -8.42 0.69
CA PHE A 51 -0.76 -9.44 1.25
C PHE A 51 0.08 -8.89 2.39
N GLU A 52 0.48 -9.80 3.26
CA GLU A 52 1.39 -9.54 4.38
C GLU A 52 2.47 -10.61 4.44
N GLY A 53 3.68 -10.24 4.82
CA GLY A 53 4.80 -11.16 4.95
C GLY A 53 5.96 -10.51 5.69
N GLU A 54 7.04 -11.26 5.86
CA GLU A 54 8.24 -10.79 6.54
C GLU A 54 9.50 -11.18 5.76
N LYS A 55 10.44 -10.27 5.63
CA LYS A 55 11.78 -10.52 5.09
C LYS A 55 12.84 -9.83 5.94
N ASN A 56 13.88 -10.60 6.28
CA ASN A 56 15.02 -10.12 7.07
C ASN A 56 14.58 -9.41 8.38
N GLY A 57 13.55 -9.93 9.03
CA GLY A 57 13.00 -9.34 10.26
C GLY A 57 12.18 -8.05 10.03
N VAL A 58 11.80 -7.73 8.79
CA VAL A 58 10.97 -6.59 8.46
C VAL A 58 9.58 -7.09 8.02
N PRO A 59 8.56 -6.96 8.88
CA PRO A 59 7.17 -7.19 8.47
C PRO A 59 6.73 -6.16 7.44
N VAL A 60 6.13 -6.65 6.36
CA VAL A 60 5.64 -5.85 5.22
C VAL A 60 4.18 -6.19 4.98
N GLU A 61 3.34 -5.19 4.95
CA GLU A 61 1.93 -5.29 4.59
C GLU A 61 1.66 -4.36 3.40
N VAL A 62 1.02 -4.88 2.36
CA VAL A 62 0.68 -4.14 1.15
C VAL A 62 -0.78 -4.36 0.82
N ALA A 63 -1.46 -3.29 0.44
CA ALA A 63 -2.75 -3.35 -0.24
C ALA A 63 -2.71 -2.46 -1.47
N MET A 64 -3.26 -2.92 -2.59
CA MET A 64 -3.24 -2.17 -3.85
C MET A 64 -4.42 -2.50 -4.75
N ILE A 65 -4.76 -1.54 -5.61
CA ILE A 65 -5.78 -1.66 -6.64
C ILE A 65 -5.38 -0.83 -7.85
N TYR A 66 -5.78 -1.27 -9.03
CA TYR A 66 -5.65 -0.48 -10.26
C TYR A 66 -6.99 0.15 -10.65
N ASN A 67 -6.93 1.37 -11.13
CA ASN A 67 -8.07 2.17 -11.56
C ASN A 67 -7.81 2.83 -12.92
N THR A 68 -8.81 3.52 -13.45
CA THR A 68 -8.75 4.16 -14.78
C THR A 68 -7.98 5.47 -14.82
N SER A 69 -7.41 5.93 -13.71
CA SER A 69 -6.57 7.13 -13.70
C SER A 69 -5.19 6.84 -14.28
N TYR A 70 -4.48 7.89 -14.69
CA TYR A 70 -3.10 7.79 -15.15
C TYR A 70 -2.09 8.11 -14.04
N ALA A 71 -2.57 8.39 -12.83
CA ALA A 71 -1.74 8.80 -11.70
C ALA A 71 -1.32 7.60 -10.84
N GLU A 72 -0.09 7.63 -10.35
CA GLU A 72 0.41 6.79 -9.28
C GLU A 72 0.02 7.42 -7.94
N ASN A 73 -0.75 6.72 -7.11
CA ASN A 73 -1.22 7.17 -5.80
C ASN A 73 -0.70 6.23 -4.70
N LEU A 74 0.50 6.52 -4.20
CA LEU A 74 1.18 5.66 -3.22
C LEU A 74 1.19 6.30 -1.83
N HIS A 75 0.79 5.52 -0.85
CA HIS A 75 0.83 5.87 0.56
C HIS A 75 1.78 4.92 1.29
N SER A 76 2.65 5.45 2.14
CA SER A 76 3.63 4.64 2.84
C SER A 76 3.67 4.94 4.34
N TYR A 77 3.89 3.88 5.13
CA TYR A 77 3.86 3.93 6.58
C TYR A 77 5.03 3.15 7.16
N VAL A 78 5.61 3.68 8.22
CA VAL A 78 6.61 3.01 9.07
C VAL A 78 6.11 3.04 10.50
N ASN A 79 5.92 1.87 11.12
CA ASN A 79 5.39 1.77 12.48
C ASN A 79 4.09 2.59 12.67
N ASN A 80 3.19 2.56 11.67
CA ASN A 80 1.94 3.32 11.58
C ASN A 80 2.11 4.85 11.44
N ILE A 81 3.33 5.35 11.24
CA ILE A 81 3.60 6.76 10.96
C ILE A 81 3.54 6.97 9.45
N ASN A 82 2.73 7.94 9.01
CA ASN A 82 2.65 8.29 7.60
C ASN A 82 3.93 8.96 7.12
N THR A 83 4.64 8.30 6.20
CA THR A 83 5.85 8.80 5.57
C THR A 83 5.52 9.42 4.21
N HIS A 84 4.90 10.60 4.22
CA HIS A 84 4.38 11.23 3.00
C HIS A 84 5.46 11.63 1.99
N GLU A 85 6.72 11.73 2.39
CA GLU A 85 7.87 11.89 1.50
C GLU A 85 8.47 10.53 1.06
N GLY A 86 7.85 9.42 1.47
CA GLY A 86 8.27 8.08 1.11
C GLY A 86 9.50 7.60 1.86
N GLY A 87 10.46 7.07 1.13
CA GLY A 87 11.70 6.53 1.66
C GLY A 87 12.06 5.17 1.06
N THR A 88 12.97 4.47 1.73
CA THR A 88 13.55 3.21 1.24
C THR A 88 12.53 2.08 1.08
N HIS A 89 11.52 2.01 1.95
CA HIS A 89 10.43 1.02 1.85
C HIS A 89 9.56 1.25 0.60
N LEU A 90 9.23 2.50 0.29
CA LEU A 90 8.47 2.83 -0.91
C LEU A 90 9.27 2.57 -2.19
N SER A 91 10.57 2.90 -2.18
CA SER A 91 11.48 2.59 -3.29
C SER A 91 11.62 1.08 -3.49
N GLY A 92 11.68 0.31 -2.41
CA GLY A 92 11.68 -1.15 -2.43
C GLY A 92 10.42 -1.73 -3.03
N PHE A 93 9.26 -1.20 -2.64
CA PHE A 93 7.96 -1.57 -3.20
C PHE A 93 7.90 -1.33 -4.72
N ARG A 94 8.21 -0.12 -5.18
CA ARG A 94 8.22 0.21 -6.61
C ARG A 94 9.12 -0.73 -7.42
N ARG A 95 10.31 -1.03 -6.91
CA ARG A 95 11.24 -1.94 -7.56
C ARG A 95 10.72 -3.37 -7.61
N GLY A 96 10.24 -3.90 -6.49
CA GLY A 96 9.70 -5.25 -6.40
C GLY A 96 8.47 -5.44 -7.29
N LEU A 97 7.51 -4.51 -7.23
CA LEU A 97 6.32 -4.52 -8.06
C LEU A 97 6.66 -4.52 -9.56
N THR A 98 7.44 -3.52 -10.00
CA THR A 98 7.78 -3.33 -11.41
C THR A 98 8.55 -4.53 -11.94
N HIS A 99 9.55 -5.04 -11.19
CA HIS A 99 10.34 -6.19 -11.60
C HIS A 99 9.47 -7.44 -11.76
N THR A 100 8.59 -7.72 -10.80
CA THR A 100 7.72 -8.91 -10.82
C THR A 100 6.71 -8.85 -11.95
N LEU A 101 6.03 -7.72 -12.12
CA LEU A 101 5.05 -7.56 -13.20
C LEU A 101 5.71 -7.65 -14.58
N LYS A 102 6.87 -7.02 -14.75
CA LYS A 102 7.62 -7.10 -16.02
C LYS A 102 8.05 -8.53 -16.32
N LYS A 103 8.60 -9.23 -15.34
CA LYS A 103 9.01 -10.63 -15.48
C LYS A 103 7.80 -11.50 -15.87
N TYR A 104 6.69 -11.38 -15.17
CA TYR A 104 5.46 -12.12 -15.46
C TYR A 104 4.93 -11.83 -16.87
N ALA A 105 4.92 -10.57 -17.29
CA ALA A 105 4.47 -10.16 -18.61
C ALA A 105 5.40 -10.67 -19.74
N ASP A 106 6.72 -10.73 -19.50
CA ASP A 106 7.69 -11.34 -20.42
C ASP A 106 7.46 -12.86 -20.55
N GLU A 107 7.42 -13.57 -19.43
CA GLU A 107 7.27 -15.04 -19.38
C GLU A 107 5.93 -15.52 -19.95
N SER A 108 4.87 -14.73 -19.77
CA SER A 108 3.54 -15.02 -20.34
C SER A 108 3.39 -14.64 -21.83
N GLY A 109 4.40 -14.04 -22.44
CA GLY A 109 4.39 -13.58 -23.83
C GLY A 109 3.45 -12.40 -24.09
N MET A 110 3.03 -11.70 -23.02
CA MET A 110 2.15 -10.52 -23.15
C MET A 110 2.88 -9.37 -23.84
N LEU A 111 4.16 -9.14 -23.53
CA LEU A 111 4.95 -8.05 -24.08
C LEU A 111 5.31 -8.26 -25.55
N GLU A 112 5.47 -9.50 -26.00
CA GLU A 112 5.76 -9.81 -27.41
C GLU A 112 4.63 -9.36 -28.36
N LYS A 113 3.40 -9.28 -27.86
CA LYS A 113 2.22 -8.85 -28.63
C LYS A 113 2.09 -7.33 -28.74
N LEU A 114 2.85 -6.60 -27.94
CA LEU A 114 2.85 -5.15 -27.96
C LEU A 114 3.80 -4.62 -29.05
N LYS A 115 3.42 -3.53 -29.68
CA LYS A 115 4.23 -2.86 -30.73
C LYS A 115 5.12 -1.75 -30.17
N PHE A 116 5.22 -1.65 -28.86
CA PHE A 116 5.99 -0.62 -28.13
C PHE A 116 6.60 -1.21 -26.88
N ASP A 117 7.68 -0.59 -26.42
CA ASP A 117 8.33 -0.96 -25.16
C ASP A 117 7.52 -0.44 -23.97
N VAL A 118 7.31 -1.29 -22.95
CA VAL A 118 6.66 -0.91 -21.69
C VAL A 118 7.74 -0.51 -20.69
N ALA A 119 7.71 0.74 -20.27
CA ALA A 119 8.61 1.26 -19.24
C ALA A 119 8.17 0.81 -17.83
N GLY A 120 9.08 0.86 -16.87
CA GLY A 120 8.78 0.51 -15.49
C GLY A 120 7.67 1.36 -14.86
N ASP A 121 7.55 2.61 -15.28
CA ASP A 121 6.53 3.54 -14.79
C ASP A 121 5.13 3.19 -15.31
N ASP A 122 5.02 2.63 -16.52
CA ASP A 122 3.75 2.22 -17.12
C ASP A 122 3.05 1.14 -16.25
N PHE A 123 3.81 0.29 -15.57
CA PHE A 123 3.25 -0.70 -14.63
C PHE A 123 2.67 -0.09 -13.37
N ARG A 124 2.87 1.19 -13.11
CA ARG A 124 2.35 1.91 -11.95
C ARG A 124 1.30 2.97 -12.30
N GLU A 125 1.00 3.16 -13.59
CA GLU A 125 -0.11 4.00 -14.00
C GLU A 125 -1.45 3.43 -13.48
N GLY A 126 -2.26 4.30 -12.91
CA GLY A 126 -3.54 3.93 -12.30
C GLY A 126 -3.44 3.12 -11.01
N LEU A 127 -2.24 2.98 -10.43
CA LEU A 127 -2.04 2.24 -9.19
C LEU A 127 -2.34 3.11 -7.97
N THR A 128 -3.27 2.67 -7.13
CA THR A 128 -3.39 3.13 -5.74
C THR A 128 -2.87 2.02 -4.82
N ALA A 129 -1.88 2.33 -3.98
CA ALA A 129 -1.31 1.35 -3.07
C ALA A 129 -0.93 1.95 -1.71
N ILE A 130 -1.00 1.10 -0.69
CA ILE A 130 -0.49 1.37 0.65
C ILE A 130 0.61 0.35 0.94
N VAL A 131 1.74 0.85 1.43
CA VAL A 131 2.88 0.04 1.87
C VAL A 131 3.15 0.36 3.34
N SER A 132 3.01 -0.63 4.20
CA SER A 132 3.24 -0.50 5.64
C SER A 132 4.33 -1.46 6.08
N VAL A 133 5.34 -0.95 6.77
CA VAL A 133 6.44 -1.74 7.32
C VAL A 133 6.57 -1.53 8.82
N LYS A 134 7.10 -2.56 9.50
CA LYS A 134 7.52 -2.46 10.89
C LYS A 134 9.04 -2.54 10.95
N VAL A 135 9.67 -1.53 11.52
CA VAL A 135 11.12 -1.41 11.65
C VAL A 135 11.45 -1.18 13.11
N GLN A 136 12.35 -1.99 13.68
CA GLN A 136 12.70 -1.88 15.09
C GLN A 136 13.41 -0.56 15.41
N GLU A 137 14.38 -0.18 14.57
CA GLU A 137 15.17 1.03 14.72
C GLU A 137 15.07 1.90 13.47
N PRO A 138 13.93 2.59 13.27
CA PRO A 138 13.72 3.38 12.07
C PRO A 138 14.61 4.64 12.08
N GLN A 139 15.34 4.83 11.01
CA GLN A 139 16.13 6.04 10.76
C GLN A 139 15.39 6.91 9.78
N PHE A 140 14.86 8.03 10.26
CA PHE A 140 14.14 8.98 9.44
C PHE A 140 15.06 10.12 8.99
N GLU A 141 14.83 10.62 7.79
CA GLU A 141 15.44 11.84 7.30
C GLU A 141 14.71 13.06 7.93
N GLY A 142 15.17 13.48 9.10
CA GLY A 142 14.65 14.64 9.83
C GLY A 142 13.67 14.31 10.98
N GLN A 143 13.40 15.32 11.78
CA GLN A 143 12.57 15.25 13.00
C GLN A 143 11.09 14.97 12.71
N THR A 144 10.61 15.33 11.54
CA THR A 144 9.21 15.17 11.13
C THR A 144 8.83 13.72 10.78
N LYS A 145 9.81 12.82 10.69
CA LYS A 145 9.61 11.39 10.39
C LYS A 145 8.85 11.13 9.08
N THR A 146 9.01 12.01 8.11
CA THR A 146 8.28 11.99 6.84
C THR A 146 8.88 11.08 5.79
N LYS A 147 10.17 10.68 5.98
CA LYS A 147 10.93 9.88 5.02
C LYS A 147 11.84 8.88 5.73
N LEU A 148 11.73 7.61 5.35
CA LEU A 148 12.57 6.54 5.89
C LEU A 148 13.91 6.45 5.15
N GLY A 149 15.01 6.37 5.93
CA GLY A 149 16.39 6.30 5.41
C GLY A 149 17.07 4.94 5.47
N ASN A 150 16.55 3.97 6.22
CA ASN A 150 17.14 2.64 6.38
C ASN A 150 17.36 1.92 5.03
N ARG A 151 18.61 1.80 4.58
CA ARG A 151 18.93 1.22 3.25
C ARG A 151 18.54 -0.25 3.12
N GLU A 152 18.73 -1.04 4.18
CA GLU A 152 18.41 -2.47 4.26
C GLU A 152 16.93 -2.76 4.06
N VAL A 153 16.04 -1.86 4.47
CA VAL A 153 14.59 -2.00 4.33
C VAL A 153 14.18 -2.04 2.86
N SER A 154 14.86 -1.32 1.97
CA SER A 154 14.55 -1.33 0.54
C SER A 154 14.69 -2.72 -0.09
N ALA A 155 15.75 -3.45 0.27
CA ALA A 155 15.95 -4.81 -0.24
C ALA A 155 14.91 -5.79 0.33
N SER A 156 14.65 -5.71 1.64
CA SER A 156 13.68 -6.56 2.32
C SER A 156 12.26 -6.39 1.75
N VAL A 157 11.83 -5.14 1.55
CA VAL A 157 10.52 -4.85 0.96
C VAL A 157 10.46 -5.31 -0.49
N SER A 158 11.50 -5.07 -1.29
CA SER A 158 11.54 -5.52 -2.69
C SER A 158 11.41 -7.03 -2.82
N GLN A 159 12.11 -7.79 -1.97
CA GLN A 159 12.01 -9.26 -1.95
C GLN A 159 10.63 -9.73 -1.51
N ALA A 160 10.11 -9.19 -0.39
CA ALA A 160 8.80 -9.56 0.12
C ALA A 160 7.69 -9.31 -0.94
N VAL A 161 7.71 -8.15 -1.58
CA VAL A 161 6.74 -7.81 -2.63
C VAL A 161 6.88 -8.75 -3.82
N SER A 162 8.12 -9.03 -4.27
CA SER A 162 8.33 -9.92 -5.43
C SER A 162 7.84 -11.33 -5.17
N GLU A 163 8.10 -11.90 -4.01
CA GLU A 163 7.65 -13.25 -3.67
C GLU A 163 6.13 -13.32 -3.55
N MET A 164 5.53 -12.45 -2.73
CA MET A 164 4.09 -12.46 -2.49
C MET A 164 3.27 -12.13 -3.75
N LEU A 165 3.76 -11.22 -4.59
CA LEU A 165 3.09 -10.89 -5.84
C LEU A 165 3.24 -12.01 -6.88
N THR A 166 4.38 -12.69 -6.93
CA THR A 166 4.56 -13.87 -7.80
C THR A 166 3.56 -14.96 -7.42
N ASP A 167 3.47 -15.30 -6.13
CA ASP A 167 2.51 -16.28 -5.63
C ASP A 167 1.08 -15.91 -6.03
N TYR A 168 0.71 -14.64 -5.88
CA TYR A 168 -0.63 -14.14 -6.26
C TYR A 168 -0.91 -14.24 -7.77
N LEU A 169 0.11 -14.02 -8.62
CA LEU A 169 -0.06 -14.06 -10.08
C LEU A 169 -0.08 -15.48 -10.64
N GLU A 170 0.42 -16.46 -9.89
CA GLU A 170 0.45 -17.87 -10.27
C GLU A 170 -0.79 -18.66 -9.78
N GLU A 171 -1.60 -18.10 -8.88
CA GLU A 171 -2.89 -18.65 -8.44
C GLU A 171 -3.99 -18.51 -9.51
#